data_6742a75a51f0e34b02cd5bab20a6eea2
#
_entry.id   6742a75a51f0e34b02cd5bab20a6eea2
#
_cell.length_a   1.000
_cell.length_b   1.000
_cell.length_c   1.000
_cell.angle_alpha   90.00
_cell.angle_beta   90.00
_cell.angle_gamma   90.00
#
_symmetry.space_group_name_H-M   'P 1'
#
loop_
_entity.id
_entity.type
_entity.pdbx_description
1 polymer ?
#
loop_
_entity_poly.entity_id
_entity_poly.type
_entity_poly.pdbx_seq_one_letter_code
_entity_poly.pdbx_strand_id
1 'polypeptide(L)'
;MGKENQIIMVVNRQELFGTPHLKDSPQGFLNADDYDFTPKINFGFKWMKRGDAESNSEYKQPIAYSVIVNPLLNKVFAYKRAIDKKSYHESRLAGNWSWGIGGHIEKLDSKKLVNLIKNAHEIIINSRDRELSEEIEIKSEKPYKIKLLGYINDDSNNVGQVHLGLLYIVETDADKIIPKDKEIAEGGYKTLRELEDICMQAKTNSSIKVDSWSEIALLPIRSFLG
;
A
#
# COMPACT_ATOMS: atom_id res chain seq x y z
N MET A 1 4.56 -22.96 -5.84
CA MET A 1 5.56 -22.08 -6.47
C MET A 1 5.87 -21.00 -5.46
N GLY A 2 7.16 -20.66 -5.21
CA GLY A 2 7.51 -19.57 -4.29
C GLY A 2 7.06 -18.21 -4.86
N LYS A 3 6.80 -17.24 -3.97
CA LYS A 3 6.35 -15.88 -4.37
C LYS A 3 7.35 -15.18 -5.31
N GLU A 4 8.63 -15.53 -5.28
CA GLU A 4 9.69 -15.00 -6.15
C GLU A 4 9.46 -15.24 -7.66
N ASN A 5 8.66 -16.26 -8.00
CA ASN A 5 8.30 -16.59 -9.38
C ASN A 5 7.01 -15.90 -9.87
N GLN A 6 6.33 -15.15 -9.01
CA GLN A 6 5.16 -14.35 -9.42
C GLN A 6 5.58 -13.31 -10.47
N ILE A 7 4.71 -13.06 -11.44
CA ILE A 7 4.91 -12.01 -12.44
C ILE A 7 4.11 -10.80 -12.01
N ILE A 8 4.83 -9.72 -11.70
CA ILE A 8 4.28 -8.50 -11.13
C ILE A 8 4.50 -7.28 -12.03
N MET A 9 3.71 -6.24 -11.82
CA MET A 9 3.83 -4.97 -12.50
C MET A 9 5.02 -4.18 -11.96
N VAL A 10 5.84 -3.63 -12.86
CA VAL A 10 6.94 -2.71 -12.54
C VAL A 10 6.92 -1.53 -13.50
N VAL A 11 7.46 -0.39 -13.06
CA VAL A 11 7.67 0.81 -13.89
C VAL A 11 9.11 1.27 -13.72
N ASN A 12 9.78 1.63 -14.81
CA ASN A 12 11.14 2.13 -14.74
C ASN A 12 11.18 3.47 -13.98
N ARG A 13 12.14 3.62 -13.07
CA ARG A 13 12.30 4.82 -12.23
C ARG A 13 12.51 6.07 -13.06
N GLN A 14 13.34 6.01 -14.11
CA GLN A 14 13.60 7.13 -15.02
C GLN A 14 12.32 7.58 -15.74
N GLU A 15 11.48 6.63 -16.18
CA GLU A 15 10.20 6.93 -16.83
C GLU A 15 9.22 7.56 -15.82
N LEU A 16 9.23 7.07 -14.58
CA LEU A 16 8.30 7.51 -13.54
C LEU A 16 8.66 8.89 -12.98
N PHE A 17 9.92 9.11 -12.58
CA PHE A 17 10.36 10.30 -11.87
C PHE A 17 11.18 11.29 -12.71
N GLY A 18 11.60 10.90 -13.93
CA GLY A 18 12.49 11.72 -14.76
C GLY A 18 13.97 11.58 -14.38
N THR A 19 14.30 10.72 -13.40
CA THR A 19 15.66 10.47 -12.92
C THR A 19 15.86 9.01 -12.57
N PRO A 20 17.02 8.40 -12.88
CA PRO A 20 17.36 7.05 -12.46
C PRO A 20 17.90 7.01 -11.01
N HIS A 21 18.26 8.17 -10.44
CA HIS A 21 18.95 8.24 -9.15
C HIS A 21 17.97 8.31 -7.99
N LEU A 22 18.18 7.46 -6.96
CA LEU A 22 17.39 7.44 -5.74
C LEU A 22 17.32 8.81 -5.06
N LYS A 23 18.47 9.49 -4.91
CA LYS A 23 18.59 10.78 -4.23
C LYS A 23 17.81 11.94 -4.90
N ASP A 24 17.54 11.82 -6.20
CA ASP A 24 16.87 12.86 -6.98
C ASP A 24 15.37 12.54 -7.16
N SER A 25 14.92 11.35 -6.72
CA SER A 25 13.50 10.96 -6.74
C SER A 25 12.72 11.71 -5.65
N PRO A 26 11.48 12.12 -5.92
CA PRO A 26 10.63 12.74 -4.90
C PRO A 26 10.38 11.76 -3.75
N GLN A 27 10.36 12.26 -2.51
CA GLN A 27 10.25 11.45 -1.30
C GLN A 27 9.03 11.83 -0.46
N GLY A 28 8.51 10.87 0.31
CA GLY A 28 7.39 11.06 1.19
C GLY A 28 6.04 10.92 0.47
N PHE A 29 5.03 11.64 0.97
CA PHE A 29 3.72 11.71 0.35
C PHE A 29 3.71 12.75 -0.79
N LEU A 30 3.21 12.34 -1.94
CA LEU A 30 3.09 13.13 -3.15
C LEU A 30 1.61 13.22 -3.50
N ASN A 31 0.99 14.39 -3.29
CA ASN A 31 -0.44 14.60 -3.51
C ASN A 31 -0.82 14.35 -4.98
N ALA A 32 -1.93 13.65 -5.23
CA ALA A 32 -2.39 13.35 -6.59
C ALA A 32 -2.78 14.61 -7.40
N ASP A 33 -3.12 15.71 -6.73
CA ASP A 33 -3.42 16.99 -7.38
C ASP A 33 -2.16 17.68 -7.93
N ASP A 34 -0.98 17.42 -7.34
CA ASP A 34 0.31 17.98 -7.75
C ASP A 34 1.13 17.00 -8.62
N TYR A 35 0.94 15.70 -8.39
CA TYR A 35 1.67 14.61 -9.04
C TYR A 35 0.71 13.61 -9.64
N ASP A 36 0.62 13.52 -10.96
CA ASP A 36 -0.11 12.46 -11.63
C ASP A 36 0.85 11.46 -12.27
N PHE A 37 1.11 10.36 -11.57
CA PHE A 37 1.91 9.24 -12.09
C PHE A 37 1.07 8.22 -12.86
N THR A 38 -0.24 8.31 -12.85
CA THR A 38 -1.14 7.37 -13.54
C THR A 38 -0.83 7.22 -15.04
N PRO A 39 -0.65 8.31 -15.82
CA PRO A 39 -0.26 8.18 -17.23
C PRO A 39 1.10 7.51 -17.41
N LYS A 40 2.09 7.88 -16.58
CA LYS A 40 3.44 7.29 -16.66
C LYS A 40 3.44 5.81 -16.34
N ILE A 41 2.66 5.39 -15.33
CA ILE A 41 2.46 3.97 -15.01
C ILE A 41 1.76 3.29 -16.19
N ASN A 42 0.71 3.88 -16.74
CA ASN A 42 -0.09 3.30 -17.81
C ASN A 42 0.73 3.06 -19.09
N PHE A 43 1.63 3.96 -19.44
CA PHE A 43 2.45 3.84 -20.65
C PHE A 43 3.76 3.06 -20.42
N GLY A 44 4.32 3.12 -19.21
CA GLY A 44 5.65 2.59 -18.91
C GLY A 44 5.68 1.26 -18.16
N PHE A 45 4.52 0.69 -17.76
CA PHE A 45 4.55 -0.55 -17.00
C PHE A 45 5.05 -1.76 -17.83
N LYS A 46 5.76 -2.64 -17.14
CA LYS A 46 6.25 -3.91 -17.65
C LYS A 46 5.92 -5.03 -16.68
N TRP A 47 5.97 -6.25 -17.16
CA TRP A 47 5.83 -7.44 -16.33
C TRP A 47 7.22 -8.02 -16.05
N MET A 48 7.52 -8.23 -14.75
CA MET A 48 8.81 -8.77 -14.30
C MET A 48 8.58 -9.87 -13.26
N LYS A 49 9.53 -10.82 -13.13
CA LYS A 49 9.50 -11.76 -11.99
C LYS A 49 9.73 -10.97 -10.70
N ARG A 50 8.98 -11.29 -9.66
CA ARG A 50 9.06 -10.62 -8.36
C ARG A 50 10.48 -10.69 -7.77
N GLY A 51 11.14 -11.85 -7.83
CA GLY A 51 12.51 -11.99 -7.31
C GLY A 51 13.51 -11.06 -8.00
N ASP A 52 13.36 -10.82 -9.30
CA ASP A 52 14.21 -9.89 -10.05
C ASP A 52 13.88 -8.43 -9.67
N ALA A 53 12.59 -8.10 -9.53
CA ALA A 53 12.12 -6.76 -9.17
C ALA A 53 12.54 -6.36 -7.75
N GLU A 54 12.47 -7.26 -6.78
CA GLU A 54 12.83 -7.03 -5.36
C GLU A 54 14.31 -6.66 -5.15
N SER A 55 15.17 -6.95 -6.12
CA SER A 55 16.61 -6.67 -6.08
C SER A 55 17.05 -5.58 -7.06
N ASN A 56 16.11 -4.94 -7.79
CA ASN A 56 16.43 -3.99 -8.85
C ASN A 56 15.79 -2.62 -8.63
N SER A 57 16.54 -1.69 -8.02
CA SER A 57 16.10 -0.31 -7.75
C SER A 57 15.93 0.60 -8.97
N GLU A 58 16.28 0.13 -10.18
CA GLU A 58 15.93 0.83 -11.43
C GLU A 58 14.43 0.80 -11.71
N TYR A 59 13.70 -0.11 -11.04
CA TYR A 59 12.27 -0.26 -11.18
C TYR A 59 11.54 0.01 -9.87
N LYS A 60 10.34 0.56 -9.98
CA LYS A 60 9.36 0.66 -8.90
C LYS A 60 8.23 -0.34 -9.14
N GLN A 61 7.84 -1.03 -8.09
CA GLN A 61 6.68 -1.92 -8.02
C GLN A 61 5.49 -1.10 -7.49
N PRO A 62 4.50 -0.72 -8.31
CA PRO A 62 3.30 -0.07 -7.81
C PRO A 62 2.54 -0.99 -6.87
N ILE A 63 2.11 -0.45 -5.72
CA ILE A 63 1.29 -1.13 -4.72
C ILE A 63 0.05 -0.28 -4.48
N ALA A 64 -1.13 -0.84 -4.67
CA ALA A 64 -2.37 -0.17 -4.27
C ALA A 64 -2.50 -0.23 -2.74
N TYR A 65 -2.01 0.80 -2.05
CA TYR A 65 -1.97 0.90 -0.60
C TYR A 65 -3.24 1.55 -0.07
N SER A 66 -4.15 0.76 0.49
CA SER A 66 -5.52 1.13 0.86
C SER A 66 -5.64 1.32 2.37
N VAL A 67 -5.94 2.55 2.80
CA VAL A 67 -6.22 2.89 4.20
C VAL A 67 -7.73 2.97 4.40
N ILE A 68 -8.25 2.16 5.35
CA ILE A 68 -9.68 2.12 5.65
C ILE A 68 -9.98 3.13 6.75
N VAL A 69 -10.91 4.03 6.48
CA VAL A 69 -11.32 5.06 7.43
C VAL A 69 -12.83 5.01 7.67
N ASN A 70 -13.24 5.29 8.90
CA ASN A 70 -14.62 5.59 9.24
C ASN A 70 -14.72 7.05 9.70
N PRO A 71 -15.17 7.98 8.83
CA PRO A 71 -15.26 9.39 9.15
C PRO A 71 -16.27 9.69 10.26
N LEU A 72 -17.35 8.88 10.40
CA LEU A 72 -18.35 9.06 11.44
C LEU A 72 -17.78 8.81 12.84
N LEU A 73 -16.85 7.87 12.95
CA LEU A 73 -16.14 7.55 14.18
C LEU A 73 -14.84 8.35 14.34
N ASN A 74 -14.40 9.04 13.30
CA ASN A 74 -13.08 9.66 13.18
C ASN A 74 -11.94 8.68 13.49
N LYS A 75 -11.98 7.50 12.86
CA LYS A 75 -11.06 6.38 13.11
C LYS A 75 -10.52 5.78 11.83
N VAL A 76 -9.34 5.17 11.98
CA VAL A 76 -8.59 4.46 10.94
C VAL A 76 -8.42 3.01 11.37
N PHE A 77 -8.62 2.06 10.46
CA PHE A 77 -8.27 0.68 10.71
C PHE A 77 -6.75 0.53 10.73
N ALA A 78 -6.22 0.03 11.84
CA ALA A 78 -4.81 -0.26 12.00
C ALA A 78 -4.63 -1.69 12.51
N TYR A 79 -3.51 -2.30 12.14
CA TYR A 79 -3.24 -3.68 12.52
C TYR A 79 -1.75 -3.92 12.77
N LYS A 80 -1.45 -4.97 13.50
CA LYS A 80 -0.11 -5.47 13.74
C LYS A 80 0.14 -6.70 12.87
N ARG A 81 1.22 -6.69 12.12
CA ARG A 81 1.62 -7.83 11.27
C ARG A 81 2.07 -8.99 12.14
N ALA A 82 1.75 -10.22 11.71
CA ALA A 82 2.17 -11.43 12.39
C ALA A 82 3.71 -11.53 12.42
N ILE A 83 4.23 -12.09 13.52
CA ILE A 83 5.69 -12.32 13.71
C ILE A 83 6.07 -13.72 13.22
N ASP A 84 5.13 -14.66 13.20
CA ASP A 84 5.39 -16.04 12.83
C ASP A 84 5.75 -16.15 11.33
N LYS A 85 6.95 -16.68 11.06
CA LYS A 85 7.45 -16.90 9.69
C LYS A 85 6.57 -17.83 8.85
N LYS A 86 5.71 -18.66 9.47
CA LYS A 86 4.76 -19.50 8.75
C LYS A 86 3.53 -18.73 8.27
N SER A 87 3.20 -17.65 8.96
CA SER A 87 2.04 -16.80 8.69
C SER A 87 2.38 -15.53 7.91
N TYR A 88 3.66 -15.13 7.89
CA TYR A 88 4.09 -13.88 7.24
C TYR A 88 5.32 -14.10 6.35
N HIS A 89 5.17 -13.83 5.05
CA HIS A 89 6.21 -14.07 4.05
C HIS A 89 7.21 -12.93 3.90
N GLU A 90 6.80 -11.67 4.20
CA GLU A 90 7.68 -10.49 4.14
C GLU A 90 8.33 -10.23 5.50
N SER A 91 9.37 -10.99 5.80
CA SER A 91 10.04 -10.96 7.12
C SER A 91 10.58 -9.58 7.55
N ARG A 92 10.84 -8.67 6.60
CA ARG A 92 11.31 -7.30 6.88
C ARG A 92 10.27 -6.46 7.62
N LEU A 93 8.97 -6.76 7.43
CA LEU A 93 7.85 -6.02 8.01
C LEU A 93 7.16 -6.78 9.16
N ALA A 94 7.64 -7.98 9.52
CA ALA A 94 7.04 -8.80 10.56
C ALA A 94 6.97 -8.07 11.92
N GLY A 95 5.80 -8.08 12.54
CA GLY A 95 5.54 -7.44 13.83
C GLY A 95 5.35 -5.91 13.78
N ASN A 96 5.46 -5.29 12.59
CA ASN A 96 5.22 -3.86 12.45
C ASN A 96 3.71 -3.54 12.56
N TRP A 97 3.42 -2.37 13.12
CA TRP A 97 2.12 -1.72 12.95
C TRP A 97 2.00 -1.18 11.52
N SER A 98 0.81 -1.34 10.97
CA SER A 98 0.43 -0.82 9.66
C SER A 98 -1.03 -0.38 9.66
N TRP A 99 -1.38 0.60 8.83
CA TRP A 99 -2.77 0.99 8.57
C TRP A 99 -3.13 1.04 7.10
N GLY A 100 -2.30 0.44 6.26
CA GLY A 100 -2.60 0.24 4.84
C GLY A 100 -2.57 -1.23 4.46
N ILE A 101 -3.59 -1.64 3.71
CA ILE A 101 -3.75 -2.95 3.08
C ILE A 101 -3.27 -2.85 1.64
N GLY A 102 -2.49 -3.83 1.17
CA GLY A 102 -2.07 -3.85 -0.23
C GLY A 102 -0.97 -4.85 -0.52
N GLY A 103 -0.89 -5.22 -1.78
CA GLY A 103 0.09 -6.18 -2.27
C GLY A 103 0.52 -5.89 -3.70
N HIS A 104 1.30 -6.81 -4.27
CA HIS A 104 1.82 -6.67 -5.62
C HIS A 104 0.71 -6.78 -6.66
N ILE A 105 0.79 -5.94 -7.68
CA ILE A 105 -0.09 -6.02 -8.83
C ILE A 105 0.40 -7.18 -9.71
N GLU A 106 -0.35 -8.27 -9.71
CA GLU A 106 0.00 -9.49 -10.40
C GLU A 106 -0.53 -9.52 -11.84
N LYS A 107 0.11 -10.28 -12.72
CA LYS A 107 -0.35 -10.47 -14.09
C LYS A 107 -1.76 -11.08 -14.16
N LEU A 108 -2.17 -11.82 -13.13
CA LEU A 108 -3.53 -12.37 -13.04
C LEU A 108 -4.61 -11.28 -12.93
N ASP A 109 -4.30 -10.13 -12.33
CA ASP A 109 -5.23 -9.01 -12.19
C ASP A 109 -5.65 -8.41 -13.54
N SER A 110 -4.82 -8.63 -14.59
CA SER A 110 -5.12 -8.25 -15.96
C SER A 110 -6.06 -9.21 -16.70
N LYS A 111 -6.31 -10.43 -16.18
CA LYS A 111 -7.11 -11.45 -16.87
C LYS A 111 -8.61 -11.16 -16.83
N LYS A 112 -9.08 -10.34 -15.89
CA LYS A 112 -10.49 -9.93 -15.75
C LYS A 112 -10.91 -8.89 -16.78
N LEU A 113 -9.98 -8.34 -17.56
CA LEU A 113 -10.24 -7.29 -18.54
C LEU A 113 -10.69 -7.90 -19.86
N VAL A 114 -11.91 -7.55 -20.28
CA VAL A 114 -12.53 -8.03 -21.54
C VAL A 114 -11.97 -7.29 -22.76
N ASN A 115 -11.38 -6.10 -22.57
CA ASN A 115 -10.91 -5.24 -23.65
C ASN A 115 -9.46 -5.54 -24.05
N LEU A 116 -9.17 -5.46 -25.34
CA LEU A 116 -7.85 -5.68 -25.95
C LEU A 116 -6.78 -4.66 -25.50
N ILE A 117 -7.19 -3.48 -25.05
CA ILE A 117 -6.29 -2.44 -24.52
C ILE A 117 -6.28 -2.57 -23.00
N LYS A 118 -5.20 -3.19 -22.48
CA LYS A 118 -4.99 -3.30 -21.03
C LYS A 118 -4.58 -1.95 -20.48
N ASN A 119 -5.49 -1.32 -19.74
CA ASN A 119 -5.22 -0.09 -19.02
C ASN A 119 -4.63 -0.43 -17.64
N ALA A 120 -3.43 0.08 -17.33
CA ALA A 120 -2.78 -0.15 -16.04
C ALA A 120 -3.67 0.29 -14.88
N HIS A 121 -4.44 1.37 -15.03
CA HIS A 121 -5.37 1.85 -14.00
C HIS A 121 -6.40 0.78 -13.59
N GLU A 122 -7.03 0.11 -14.58
CA GLU A 122 -7.98 -0.97 -14.30
C GLU A 122 -7.31 -2.18 -13.64
N ILE A 123 -6.06 -2.50 -14.04
CA ILE A 123 -5.31 -3.59 -13.43
C ILE A 123 -4.99 -3.27 -11.97
N ILE A 124 -4.61 -2.02 -11.68
CA ILE A 124 -4.34 -1.53 -10.32
C ILE A 124 -5.61 -1.63 -9.46
N ILE A 125 -6.77 -1.20 -9.98
CA ILE A 125 -8.07 -1.30 -9.29
C ILE A 125 -8.40 -2.78 -9.00
N ASN A 126 -8.26 -3.67 -9.96
CA ASN A 126 -8.51 -5.10 -9.77
C ASN A 126 -7.60 -5.71 -8.69
N SER A 127 -6.32 -5.33 -8.68
CA SER A 127 -5.37 -5.75 -7.64
C SER A 127 -5.77 -5.22 -6.27
N ARG A 128 -6.10 -3.93 -6.17
CA ARG A 128 -6.59 -3.31 -4.93
C ARG A 128 -7.80 -4.07 -4.36
N ASP A 129 -8.79 -4.32 -5.21
CA ASP A 129 -10.04 -4.94 -4.78
C ASP A 129 -9.82 -6.41 -4.40
N ARG A 130 -8.89 -7.10 -5.07
CA ARG A 130 -8.46 -8.45 -4.71
C ARG A 130 -7.81 -8.46 -3.33
N GLU A 131 -6.79 -7.63 -3.09
CA GLU A 131 -6.07 -7.55 -1.81
C GLU A 131 -7.02 -7.19 -0.66
N LEU A 132 -7.90 -6.18 -0.85
CA LEU A 132 -8.91 -5.84 0.15
C LEU A 132 -9.80 -7.06 0.48
N SER A 133 -10.27 -7.80 -0.53
CA SER A 133 -11.15 -8.94 -0.34
C SER A 133 -10.45 -10.15 0.29
N GLU A 134 -9.16 -10.32 0.03
CA GLU A 134 -8.34 -11.40 0.57
C GLU A 134 -7.95 -11.17 2.03
N GLU A 135 -7.54 -9.93 2.37
CA GLU A 135 -7.01 -9.61 3.69
C GLU A 135 -8.06 -9.27 4.75
N ILE A 136 -9.18 -8.64 4.35
CA ILE A 136 -10.19 -8.16 5.30
C ILE A 136 -11.63 -8.38 4.81
N GLU A 137 -12.58 -8.31 5.76
CA GLU A 137 -14.01 -8.16 5.51
C GLU A 137 -14.49 -6.85 6.10
N ILE A 138 -15.06 -5.98 5.25
CA ILE A 138 -15.69 -4.72 5.65
C ILE A 138 -17.18 -4.97 5.83
N LYS A 139 -17.66 -5.02 7.07
CA LYS A 139 -19.09 -5.19 7.38
C LYS A 139 -19.80 -3.86 7.38
N SER A 140 -20.13 -3.38 6.19
CA SER A 140 -20.91 -2.16 5.96
C SER A 140 -22.24 -2.51 5.30
N GLU A 141 -23.30 -1.80 5.66
CA GLU A 141 -24.59 -1.88 4.97
C GLU A 141 -24.60 -1.07 3.66
N LYS A 142 -23.70 -0.09 3.56
CA LYS A 142 -23.55 0.78 2.39
C LYS A 142 -22.28 0.46 1.62
N PRO A 143 -22.27 0.67 0.30
CA PRO A 143 -21.04 0.62 -0.48
C PRO A 143 -20.03 1.64 0.07
N TYR A 144 -18.80 1.21 0.27
CA TYR A 144 -17.69 2.09 0.62
C TYR A 144 -17.23 2.91 -0.59
N LYS A 145 -16.70 4.11 -0.33
CA LYS A 145 -16.13 4.98 -1.36
C LYS A 145 -14.62 4.83 -1.37
N ILE A 146 -14.02 4.90 -2.55
CA ILE A 146 -12.57 4.82 -2.69
C ILE A 146 -12.07 6.06 -3.45
N LYS A 147 -11.03 6.71 -2.90
CA LYS A 147 -10.38 7.86 -3.50
C LYS A 147 -8.86 7.68 -3.47
N LEU A 148 -8.19 7.92 -4.60
CA LEU A 148 -6.73 8.07 -4.63
C LEU A 148 -6.40 9.45 -4.03
N LEU A 149 -5.58 9.48 -2.97
CA LEU A 149 -5.07 10.73 -2.38
C LEU A 149 -3.74 11.15 -3.00
N GLY A 150 -2.94 10.19 -3.41
CA GLY A 150 -1.61 10.47 -3.95
C GLY A 150 -0.71 9.23 -3.91
N TYR A 151 0.57 9.48 -3.83
CA TYR A 151 1.59 8.44 -3.92
C TYR A 151 2.54 8.52 -2.73
N ILE A 152 3.12 7.39 -2.36
CA ILE A 152 4.16 7.30 -1.33
C ILE A 152 5.43 6.75 -1.97
N ASN A 153 6.51 7.52 -1.94
CA ASN A 153 7.85 7.08 -2.28
C ASN A 153 8.76 7.24 -1.07
N ASP A 154 9.43 6.15 -0.67
CA ASP A 154 10.34 6.15 0.46
C ASP A 154 11.59 5.34 0.12
N ASP A 155 12.62 6.01 -0.37
CA ASP A 155 13.89 5.39 -0.75
C ASP A 155 14.86 5.22 0.44
N SER A 156 14.42 5.53 1.68
CA SER A 156 15.26 5.45 2.89
C SER A 156 15.60 4.01 3.29
N ASN A 157 14.87 3.03 2.78
CA ASN A 157 15.04 1.61 3.10
C ASN A 157 14.91 0.72 1.85
N ASN A 158 15.44 -0.50 1.93
CA ASN A 158 15.50 -1.41 0.78
C ASN A 158 14.11 -1.81 0.24
N VAL A 159 13.07 -1.83 1.08
CA VAL A 159 11.70 -2.12 0.62
C VAL A 159 11.19 -0.94 -0.19
N GLY A 160 11.27 0.26 0.35
CA GLY A 160 10.79 1.46 -0.31
C GLY A 160 11.55 1.78 -1.60
N GLN A 161 12.85 1.45 -1.69
CA GLN A 161 13.65 1.68 -2.91
C GLN A 161 13.08 1.00 -4.16
N VAL A 162 12.38 -0.11 -4.01
CA VAL A 162 11.80 -0.88 -5.11
C VAL A 162 10.27 -0.79 -5.20
N HIS A 163 9.61 -0.09 -4.26
CA HIS A 163 8.14 0.04 -4.24
C HIS A 163 7.67 1.49 -4.40
N LEU A 164 6.47 1.68 -4.95
CA LEU A 164 5.72 2.94 -5.00
C LEU A 164 4.30 2.69 -4.50
N GLY A 165 3.91 3.32 -3.39
CA GLY A 165 2.55 3.25 -2.89
C GLY A 165 1.61 4.17 -3.67
N LEU A 166 0.46 3.65 -4.12
CA LEU A 166 -0.68 4.43 -4.55
C LEU A 166 -1.62 4.49 -3.34
N LEU A 167 -1.63 5.63 -2.63
CA LEU A 167 -2.39 5.80 -1.40
C LEU A 167 -3.87 6.02 -1.68
N TYR A 168 -4.66 4.99 -1.45
CA TYR A 168 -6.13 5.06 -1.51
C TYR A 168 -6.73 5.21 -0.12
N ILE A 169 -7.75 6.03 0.00
CA ILE A 169 -8.68 6.00 1.14
C ILE A 169 -9.90 5.17 0.77
N VAL A 170 -10.24 4.22 1.64
CA VAL A 170 -11.47 3.44 1.61
C VAL A 170 -12.35 3.96 2.73
N GLU A 171 -13.32 4.81 2.38
CA GLU A 171 -14.28 5.42 3.31
C GLU A 171 -15.45 4.48 3.52
N THR A 172 -15.72 4.11 4.76
CA THR A 172 -16.83 3.22 5.15
C THR A 172 -17.51 3.66 6.43
N ASP A 173 -18.78 3.29 6.59
CA ASP A 173 -19.53 3.43 7.85
C ASP A 173 -19.50 2.14 8.72
N ALA A 174 -18.73 1.14 8.31
CA ALA A 174 -18.60 -0.11 9.05
C ALA A 174 -18.07 0.11 10.47
N ASP A 175 -18.76 -0.41 11.47
CA ASP A 175 -18.31 -0.37 12.86
C ASP A 175 -17.15 -1.32 13.12
N LYS A 176 -16.97 -2.32 12.27
CA LYS A 176 -15.97 -3.36 12.46
C LYS A 176 -15.37 -3.79 11.11
N ILE A 177 -14.05 -3.90 11.10
CA ILE A 177 -13.27 -4.56 10.05
C ILE A 177 -12.77 -5.89 10.60
N ILE A 178 -12.97 -6.97 9.86
CA ILE A 178 -12.57 -8.32 10.27
C ILE A 178 -11.36 -8.75 9.46
N PRO A 179 -10.19 -8.96 10.08
CA PRO A 179 -9.06 -9.60 9.42
C PRO A 179 -9.42 -11.01 8.93
N LYS A 180 -9.04 -11.33 7.71
CA LYS A 180 -9.21 -12.67 7.10
C LYS A 180 -7.87 -13.35 6.90
N ASP A 181 -6.82 -12.56 6.61
CA ASP A 181 -5.48 -13.08 6.43
C ASP A 181 -4.77 -13.30 7.77
N LYS A 182 -4.03 -14.41 7.85
CA LYS A 182 -3.20 -14.78 9.01
C LYS A 182 -1.98 -13.86 9.19
N GLU A 183 -1.64 -13.09 8.17
CA GLU A 183 -0.60 -12.06 8.24
C GLU A 183 -1.01 -10.89 9.16
N ILE A 184 -2.29 -10.74 9.48
CA ILE A 184 -2.82 -9.78 10.44
C ILE A 184 -3.01 -10.46 11.80
N ALA A 185 -2.10 -10.21 12.75
CA ALA A 185 -2.16 -10.80 14.08
C ALA A 185 -3.21 -10.13 14.98
N GLU A 186 -3.34 -8.80 14.88
CA GLU A 186 -4.22 -7.96 15.66
C GLU A 186 -4.67 -6.79 14.79
N GLY A 187 -5.96 -6.45 14.79
CA GLY A 187 -6.46 -5.30 14.01
C GLY A 187 -7.71 -4.70 14.64
N GLY A 188 -7.87 -3.38 14.47
CA GLY A 188 -9.01 -2.64 14.93
C GLY A 188 -8.95 -1.16 14.61
N TYR A 189 -10.06 -0.45 14.85
CA TYR A 189 -10.12 0.99 14.66
C TYR A 189 -9.34 1.73 15.73
N LYS A 190 -8.56 2.72 15.31
CA LYS A 190 -7.80 3.64 16.15
C LYS A 190 -8.07 5.08 15.74
N THR A 191 -8.05 5.98 16.70
CA THR A 191 -8.05 7.43 16.44
C THR A 191 -6.69 7.87 15.88
N LEU A 192 -6.63 9.01 15.23
CA LEU A 192 -5.37 9.60 14.78
C LEU A 192 -4.37 9.78 15.93
N ARG A 193 -4.85 10.20 17.10
CA ARG A 193 -4.00 10.36 18.29
C ARG A 193 -3.36 9.04 18.71
N GLU A 194 -4.12 7.94 18.73
CA GLU A 194 -3.57 6.62 19.07
C GLU A 194 -2.50 6.18 18.05
N LEU A 195 -2.68 6.47 16.76
CA LEU A 195 -1.68 6.18 15.73
C LEU A 195 -0.40 7.00 15.93
N GLU A 196 -0.54 8.28 16.25
CA GLU A 196 0.58 9.17 16.59
C GLU A 196 1.34 8.70 17.82
N ASP A 197 0.60 8.28 18.86
CA ASP A 197 1.20 7.73 20.08
C ASP A 197 2.00 6.45 19.78
N ILE A 198 1.50 5.56 18.90
CA ILE A 198 2.23 4.39 18.44
C ILE A 198 3.53 4.80 17.73
N CYS A 199 3.48 5.78 16.82
CA CYS A 199 4.68 6.29 16.13
C CYS A 199 5.68 6.92 17.09
N MET A 200 5.21 7.68 18.10
CA MET A 200 6.07 8.26 19.13
C MET A 200 6.74 7.19 19.99
N GLN A 201 5.98 6.18 20.41
CA GLN A 201 6.52 5.05 21.15
C GLN A 201 7.57 4.26 20.35
N ALA A 202 7.36 4.08 19.05
CA ALA A 202 8.32 3.39 18.19
C ALA A 202 9.70 4.08 18.15
N LYS A 203 9.75 5.40 18.34
CA LYS A 203 11.02 6.16 18.39
C LYS A 203 11.85 5.89 19.65
N THR A 204 11.23 5.50 20.75
CA THR A 204 11.85 5.31 22.06
C THR A 204 11.89 3.84 22.51
N ASN A 205 11.07 2.99 21.90
CA ASN A 205 10.94 1.57 22.25
C ASN A 205 11.13 0.69 21.01
N SER A 206 12.28 0.04 20.90
CA SER A 206 12.64 -0.82 19.76
C SER A 206 11.74 -2.06 19.58
N SER A 207 10.93 -2.41 20.59
CA SER A 207 9.96 -3.50 20.48
C SER A 207 8.69 -3.11 19.70
N ILE A 208 8.46 -1.80 19.51
CA ILE A 208 7.36 -1.25 18.71
C ILE A 208 7.95 -0.76 17.39
N LYS A 209 7.39 -1.26 16.30
CA LYS A 209 7.80 -0.86 14.94
C LYS A 209 6.58 -0.45 14.16
N VAL A 210 6.75 0.52 13.27
CA VAL A 210 5.71 1.01 12.35
C VAL A 210 6.26 0.95 10.93
N ASP A 211 5.42 0.59 9.97
CA ASP A 211 5.76 0.69 8.55
C ASP A 211 5.99 2.15 8.17
N SER A 212 7.07 2.46 7.47
CA SER A 212 7.37 3.84 7.06
C SER A 212 6.27 4.46 6.20
N TRP A 213 5.62 3.67 5.35
CA TRP A 213 4.48 4.14 4.58
C TRP A 213 3.29 4.52 5.45
N SER A 214 3.09 3.79 6.54
CA SER A 214 2.06 4.12 7.51
C SER A 214 2.36 5.45 8.20
N GLU A 215 3.60 5.70 8.63
CA GLU A 215 4.00 7.00 9.19
C GLU A 215 3.80 8.14 8.18
N ILE A 216 4.23 7.96 6.93
CA ILE A 216 4.08 8.96 5.85
C ILE A 216 2.60 9.23 5.58
N ALA A 217 1.73 8.21 5.63
CA ALA A 217 0.31 8.34 5.37
C ALA A 217 -0.47 9.10 6.46
N LEU A 218 0.08 9.29 7.66
CA LEU A 218 -0.64 9.97 8.77
C LEU A 218 -1.08 11.38 8.39
N LEU A 219 -0.19 12.16 7.76
CA LEU A 219 -0.50 13.55 7.39
C LEU A 219 -1.65 13.65 6.38
N PRO A 220 -1.62 12.96 5.24
CA PRO A 220 -2.75 12.98 4.29
C PRO A 220 -4.04 12.39 4.86
N ILE A 221 -3.97 11.37 5.75
CA ILE A 221 -5.15 10.83 6.43
C ILE A 221 -5.76 11.87 7.36
N ARG A 222 -4.94 12.59 8.14
CA ARG A 222 -5.41 13.69 8.99
C ARG A 222 -6.10 14.77 8.17
N SER A 223 -5.49 15.20 7.06
CA SER A 223 -6.09 16.19 6.17
C SER A 223 -7.42 15.73 5.55
N PHE A 224 -7.60 14.42 5.39
CA PHE A 224 -8.83 13.85 4.87
C PHE A 224 -9.95 13.78 5.94
N LEU A 225 -9.60 13.48 7.19
CA LEU A 225 -10.58 13.34 8.29
C LEU A 225 -10.97 14.69 8.93
N GLY A 226 -10.17 15.76 8.77
CA GLY A 226 -10.43 17.11 9.27
C GLY A 226 -9.79 17.35 10.62
#